data_1ffecd177ffcba32545163cdddd2ac10
#
_entry.id   1ffecd177ffcba32545163cdddd2ac10
#
_cell.length_a   1.000
_cell.length_b   1.000
_cell.length_c   1.000
_cell.angle_alpha   90.00
_cell.angle_beta   90.00
_cell.angle_gamma   90.00
#
_symmetry.space_group_name_H-M   'P 1'
#
loop_
_entity.id
_entity.type
_entity.pdbx_description
1 polymer ?
#
loop_
_entity_poly.entity_id
_entity_poly.type
_entity_poly.pdbx_seq_one_letter_code
_entity_poly.pdbx_strand_id
1 'polypeptide(L)'
;MNQSKVLVAGTGISGIAAAKLVLERGGEVVLYDGNTALNTDEIRAKFGKDAKVGIVLGEIKRSDLLGVELCIISPGIPLNSGFVAVVDEAGIPVLGEIELAYQCGLGKLAAITGTNGKTTTTALTGAILRSQYEETFVVGNIGEPYTSKVSEMTDQSVTVAEVSSFQLETIMDFHPDVSAILNITPDHLDRHGSMENYIRIKECITMNQTAKDAVVLNYDDPVLREFGESRIEEPEPAEDAADTETEAVAREDGLDGAEDLREPDETAGEEPEQSETEVTETVSESEAEETDPEEVLSGLKARVFWFSSRERLKEGFFLDGDNIVYADGTKEQILVNVKELQLLGRHNYENVMAAAYIGLLMGVPFEKIRETVRKFKPVEHRIEFVRERTGVRYYNDSKGTNPDAAIQALRAMPGPVLLIAGGYDKNSTYDEWAKEFAGRVKYLVLIGKTRDKIAACAKKYGFTEIMYAEDLKEAVQVCAVYADAGDYVLLSPACASWDMLKNASWRFRR
;
A
#
# COMPACT_ATOMS: atom_id res chain seq x y z
N MET A 1 -2.82 3.47 -24.26
CA MET A 1 -4.17 2.85 -24.09
C MET A 1 -5.20 3.30 -25.13
N ASN A 2 -4.90 4.27 -25.96
CA ASN A 2 -5.85 4.72 -27.00
C ASN A 2 -6.13 3.58 -27.98
N GLN A 3 -7.40 3.13 -28.06
CA GLN A 3 -7.90 1.99 -28.83
C GLN A 3 -7.46 0.58 -28.35
N SER A 4 -6.70 0.43 -27.27
CA SER A 4 -6.37 -0.87 -26.71
C SER A 4 -7.57 -1.53 -26.05
N LYS A 5 -7.70 -2.86 -26.22
CA LYS A 5 -8.69 -3.67 -25.54
C LYS A 5 -8.06 -4.26 -24.27
N VAL A 6 -8.61 -3.90 -23.11
CA VAL A 6 -8.06 -4.25 -21.79
C VAL A 6 -9.02 -5.18 -21.06
N LEU A 7 -8.50 -6.28 -20.55
CA LEU A 7 -9.20 -7.14 -19.61
C LEU A 7 -9.04 -6.57 -18.20
N VAL A 8 -10.15 -6.34 -17.49
CA VAL A 8 -10.12 -5.91 -16.09
C VAL A 8 -10.71 -7.00 -15.23
N ALA A 9 -9.91 -7.62 -14.38
CA ALA A 9 -10.31 -8.72 -13.52
C ALA A 9 -10.73 -8.22 -12.13
N GLY A 10 -11.99 -8.52 -11.78
CA GLY A 10 -12.69 -8.11 -10.56
C GLY A 10 -13.68 -6.98 -10.81
N THR A 11 -14.90 -7.14 -10.26
CA THR A 11 -15.99 -6.16 -10.35
C THR A 11 -16.17 -5.34 -9.08
N GLY A 12 -15.21 -5.44 -8.16
CA GLY A 12 -15.12 -4.64 -6.93
C GLY A 12 -14.78 -3.17 -7.21
N ILE A 13 -14.51 -2.43 -6.14
CA ILE A 13 -14.25 -0.97 -6.20
C ILE A 13 -13.03 -0.68 -7.09
N SER A 14 -11.91 -1.40 -6.89
CA SER A 14 -10.67 -1.21 -7.66
C SER A 14 -10.84 -1.55 -9.14
N GLY A 15 -11.46 -2.70 -9.45
CA GLY A 15 -11.68 -3.10 -10.85
C GLY A 15 -12.61 -2.15 -11.61
N ILE A 16 -13.69 -1.68 -10.98
CA ILE A 16 -14.58 -0.67 -11.59
C ILE A 16 -13.84 0.65 -11.83
N ALA A 17 -12.98 1.09 -10.90
CA ALA A 17 -12.18 2.31 -11.05
C ALA A 17 -11.16 2.17 -12.19
N ALA A 18 -10.44 1.05 -12.25
CA ALA A 18 -9.51 0.75 -13.34
C ALA A 18 -10.21 0.70 -14.70
N ALA A 19 -11.37 0.03 -14.78
CA ALA A 19 -12.15 -0.02 -16.01
C ALA A 19 -12.59 1.38 -16.49
N LYS A 20 -13.01 2.26 -15.57
CA LYS A 20 -13.36 3.64 -15.91
C LYS A 20 -12.17 4.42 -16.44
N LEU A 21 -11.00 4.29 -15.79
CA LEU A 21 -9.78 4.96 -16.25
C LEU A 21 -9.38 4.51 -17.67
N VAL A 22 -9.47 3.20 -17.97
CA VAL A 22 -9.21 2.67 -19.32
C VAL A 22 -10.16 3.30 -20.35
N LEU A 23 -11.45 3.37 -20.04
CA LEU A 23 -12.45 3.99 -20.92
C LEU A 23 -12.22 5.50 -21.13
N GLU A 24 -11.88 6.23 -20.08
CA GLU A 24 -11.54 7.66 -20.13
C GLU A 24 -10.32 7.93 -21.01
N ARG A 25 -9.38 6.95 -21.06
CA ARG A 25 -8.19 6.99 -21.93
C ARG A 25 -8.47 6.48 -23.36
N GLY A 26 -9.74 6.22 -23.73
CA GLY A 26 -10.17 5.81 -25.08
C GLY A 26 -10.02 4.34 -25.39
N GLY A 27 -9.74 3.49 -24.39
CA GLY A 27 -9.67 2.03 -24.52
C GLY A 27 -11.05 1.36 -24.53
N GLU A 28 -11.05 0.06 -24.80
CA GLU A 28 -12.20 -0.86 -24.65
C GLU A 28 -11.96 -1.80 -23.47
N VAL A 29 -13.01 -2.14 -22.72
CA VAL A 29 -12.89 -2.97 -21.52
C VAL A 29 -13.64 -4.28 -21.67
N VAL A 30 -12.99 -5.39 -21.34
CA VAL A 30 -13.63 -6.65 -20.96
C VAL A 30 -13.53 -6.78 -19.45
N LEU A 31 -14.66 -6.64 -18.75
CA LEU A 31 -14.71 -6.77 -17.30
C LEU A 31 -15.02 -8.21 -16.93
N TYR A 32 -14.16 -8.84 -16.14
CA TYR A 32 -14.26 -10.23 -15.73
C TYR A 32 -14.49 -10.39 -14.23
N ASP A 33 -15.33 -11.34 -13.84
CA ASP A 33 -15.43 -11.81 -12.46
C ASP A 33 -15.79 -13.29 -12.41
N GLY A 34 -15.10 -14.07 -11.57
CA GLY A 34 -15.36 -15.49 -11.40
C GLY A 34 -16.71 -15.81 -10.73
N ASN A 35 -17.39 -14.83 -10.15
CA ASN A 35 -18.65 -15.02 -9.45
C ASN A 35 -19.85 -14.92 -10.41
N THR A 36 -20.45 -16.07 -10.74
CA THR A 36 -21.62 -16.17 -11.62
C THR A 36 -22.92 -15.64 -11.01
N ALA A 37 -22.96 -15.39 -9.70
CA ALA A 37 -24.15 -14.87 -9.04
C ALA A 37 -24.30 -13.34 -9.15
N LEU A 38 -23.33 -12.64 -9.75
CA LEU A 38 -23.38 -11.21 -9.96
C LEU A 38 -24.36 -10.83 -11.06
N ASN A 39 -25.01 -9.65 -10.88
CA ASN A 39 -25.95 -9.11 -11.85
C ASN A 39 -25.22 -8.21 -12.86
N THR A 40 -25.21 -8.63 -14.12
CA THR A 40 -24.56 -7.89 -15.22
C THR A 40 -25.18 -6.52 -15.46
N ASP A 41 -26.48 -6.34 -15.24
CA ASP A 41 -27.15 -5.03 -15.42
C ASP A 41 -26.72 -4.05 -14.32
N GLU A 42 -26.58 -4.51 -13.09
CA GLU A 42 -26.07 -3.69 -11.99
C GLU A 42 -24.61 -3.30 -12.21
N ILE A 43 -23.79 -4.19 -12.78
CA ILE A 43 -22.41 -3.87 -13.14
C ILE A 43 -22.40 -2.85 -14.28
N ARG A 44 -23.17 -3.08 -15.33
CA ARG A 44 -23.27 -2.19 -16.50
C ARG A 44 -23.76 -0.79 -16.12
N ALA A 45 -24.68 -0.68 -15.16
CA ALA A 45 -25.19 0.59 -14.65
C ALA A 45 -24.13 1.49 -13.99
N LYS A 46 -22.96 0.93 -13.65
CA LYS A 46 -21.82 1.70 -13.09
C LYS A 46 -21.04 2.47 -14.16
N PHE A 47 -21.34 2.23 -15.45
CA PHE A 47 -20.70 2.85 -16.60
C PHE A 47 -21.71 3.68 -17.39
N GLY A 48 -21.23 4.61 -18.23
CA GLY A 48 -22.09 5.35 -19.15
C GLY A 48 -22.81 4.46 -20.18
N LYS A 49 -23.93 4.92 -20.72
CA LYS A 49 -24.74 4.13 -21.66
C LYS A 49 -23.96 3.71 -22.91
N ASP A 50 -23.04 4.55 -23.37
CA ASP A 50 -22.23 4.34 -24.58
C ASP A 50 -20.85 3.74 -24.29
N ALA A 51 -20.60 3.32 -23.04
CA ALA A 51 -19.32 2.77 -22.65
C ALA A 51 -19.08 1.40 -23.32
N LYS A 52 -17.91 1.24 -23.94
CA LYS A 52 -17.48 -0.01 -24.59
C LYS A 52 -17.01 -1.03 -23.55
N VAL A 53 -17.95 -1.62 -22.82
CA VAL A 53 -17.69 -2.62 -21.77
C VAL A 53 -18.35 -3.92 -22.11
N GLY A 54 -17.54 -4.95 -22.38
CA GLY A 54 -17.95 -6.35 -22.33
C GLY A 54 -17.93 -6.86 -20.89
N ILE A 55 -18.82 -7.79 -20.52
CA ILE A 55 -18.85 -8.39 -19.16
C ILE A 55 -18.83 -9.90 -19.32
N VAL A 56 -17.89 -10.55 -18.65
CA VAL A 56 -17.73 -12.02 -18.59
C VAL A 56 -17.79 -12.45 -17.12
N LEU A 57 -18.74 -13.33 -16.79
CA LEU A 57 -18.92 -13.89 -15.46
C LEU A 57 -18.67 -15.40 -15.45
N GLY A 58 -17.96 -15.89 -14.44
CA GLY A 58 -17.66 -17.31 -14.28
C GLY A 58 -16.37 -17.73 -14.98
N GLU A 59 -16.41 -18.73 -15.84
CA GLU A 59 -15.21 -19.25 -16.52
C GLU A 59 -14.85 -18.39 -17.73
N ILE A 60 -13.59 -17.90 -17.77
CA ILE A 60 -13.06 -17.17 -18.92
C ILE A 60 -12.62 -18.12 -20.02
N LYS A 61 -12.91 -17.78 -21.29
CA LYS A 61 -12.56 -18.58 -22.46
C LYS A 61 -11.54 -17.81 -23.33
N ARG A 62 -10.73 -18.53 -24.09
CA ARG A 62 -9.80 -17.93 -25.07
C ARG A 62 -10.50 -16.97 -26.05
N SER A 63 -11.77 -17.24 -26.41
CA SER A 63 -12.55 -16.34 -27.25
C SER A 63 -12.80 -14.97 -26.62
N ASP A 64 -12.87 -14.89 -25.30
CA ASP A 64 -13.11 -13.65 -24.56
C ASP A 64 -11.84 -12.77 -24.53
N LEU A 65 -10.68 -13.39 -24.75
CA LEU A 65 -9.36 -12.74 -24.77
C LEU A 65 -8.95 -12.25 -26.18
N LEU A 66 -9.77 -12.47 -27.21
CA LEU A 66 -9.43 -12.03 -28.56
C LEU A 66 -9.26 -10.53 -28.64
N GLY A 67 -8.04 -10.12 -29.05
CA GLY A 67 -7.63 -8.70 -29.16
C GLY A 67 -7.37 -8.00 -27.84
N VAL A 68 -7.34 -8.73 -26.72
CA VAL A 68 -6.91 -8.19 -25.42
C VAL A 68 -5.40 -8.05 -25.41
N GLU A 69 -4.91 -6.86 -25.05
CA GLU A 69 -3.48 -6.51 -25.05
C GLU A 69 -2.90 -6.43 -23.64
N LEU A 70 -3.74 -6.27 -22.62
CA LEU A 70 -3.35 -6.09 -21.24
C LEU A 70 -4.43 -6.62 -20.30
N CYS A 71 -4.03 -7.23 -19.18
CA CYS A 71 -4.91 -7.59 -18.08
C CYS A 71 -4.61 -6.74 -16.84
N ILE A 72 -5.62 -6.01 -16.35
CA ILE A 72 -5.54 -5.32 -15.05
C ILE A 72 -6.21 -6.17 -14.00
N ILE A 73 -5.44 -6.58 -12.98
CA ILE A 73 -5.93 -7.48 -11.94
C ILE A 73 -6.23 -6.74 -10.63
N SER A 74 -7.38 -7.06 -10.03
CA SER A 74 -7.71 -6.60 -8.68
C SER A 74 -6.89 -7.35 -7.63
N PRO A 75 -6.40 -6.70 -6.56
CA PRO A 75 -5.48 -7.32 -5.58
C PRO A 75 -6.09 -8.53 -4.84
N GLY A 76 -7.41 -8.68 -4.83
CA GLY A 76 -8.10 -9.83 -4.25
C GLY A 76 -7.98 -11.13 -5.04
N ILE A 77 -7.55 -11.08 -6.30
CA ILE A 77 -7.41 -12.26 -7.17
C ILE A 77 -5.97 -12.80 -7.03
N PRO A 78 -5.79 -14.08 -6.63
CA PRO A 78 -4.46 -14.66 -6.52
C PRO A 78 -3.79 -14.86 -7.88
N LEU A 79 -2.50 -14.58 -7.98
CA LEU A 79 -1.73 -14.75 -9.23
C LEU A 79 -1.60 -16.23 -9.64
N ASN A 80 -1.68 -17.15 -8.69
CA ASN A 80 -1.69 -18.59 -8.95
C ASN A 80 -3.10 -19.18 -9.26
N SER A 81 -4.07 -18.32 -9.57
CA SER A 81 -5.43 -18.76 -9.90
C SER A 81 -5.52 -19.32 -11.33
N GLY A 82 -6.45 -20.25 -11.56
CA GLY A 82 -6.71 -20.79 -12.91
C GLY A 82 -7.09 -19.72 -13.94
N PHE A 83 -7.66 -18.59 -13.51
CA PHE A 83 -7.92 -17.44 -14.36
C PHE A 83 -6.61 -16.83 -14.89
N VAL A 84 -5.64 -16.58 -14.01
CA VAL A 84 -4.34 -15.99 -14.40
C VAL A 84 -3.59 -16.94 -15.34
N ALA A 85 -3.63 -18.25 -15.09
CA ALA A 85 -3.02 -19.22 -15.98
C ALA A 85 -3.57 -19.15 -17.43
N VAL A 86 -4.88 -18.94 -17.62
CA VAL A 86 -5.48 -18.75 -18.95
C VAL A 86 -5.03 -17.46 -19.63
N VAL A 87 -4.84 -16.38 -18.86
CA VAL A 87 -4.35 -15.07 -19.34
C VAL A 87 -2.88 -15.18 -19.76
N ASP A 88 -2.08 -15.85 -18.94
CA ASP A 88 -0.64 -16.08 -19.17
C ASP A 88 -0.40 -16.98 -20.40
N GLU A 89 -1.14 -18.10 -20.53
CA GLU A 89 -1.13 -18.95 -21.73
C GLU A 89 -1.52 -18.20 -23.03
N ALA A 90 -2.22 -17.08 -22.92
CA ALA A 90 -2.55 -16.22 -24.03
C ALA A 90 -1.47 -15.16 -24.33
N GLY A 91 -0.39 -15.11 -23.53
CA GLY A 91 0.70 -14.15 -23.66
C GLY A 91 0.28 -12.72 -23.31
N ILE A 92 -0.75 -12.53 -22.47
CA ILE A 92 -1.27 -11.23 -22.10
C ILE A 92 -0.60 -10.77 -20.80
N PRO A 93 0.13 -9.64 -20.80
CA PRO A 93 0.77 -9.11 -19.59
C PRO A 93 -0.29 -8.75 -18.52
N VAL A 94 0.09 -8.96 -17.24
CA VAL A 94 -0.79 -8.72 -16.09
C VAL A 94 -0.20 -7.61 -15.23
N LEU A 95 -0.95 -6.52 -15.04
CA LEU A 95 -0.61 -5.41 -14.15
C LEU A 95 -1.62 -5.28 -13.02
N GLY A 96 -1.17 -4.77 -11.87
CA GLY A 96 -2.05 -4.39 -10.78
C GLY A 96 -2.75 -3.04 -11.03
N GLU A 97 -3.83 -2.79 -10.29
CA GLU A 97 -4.54 -1.50 -10.33
C GLU A 97 -3.61 -0.34 -9.92
N ILE A 98 -2.72 -0.56 -8.94
CA ILE A 98 -1.81 0.47 -8.44
C ILE A 98 -0.72 0.82 -9.45
N GLU A 99 -0.25 -0.17 -10.20
CA GLU A 99 0.71 0.02 -11.29
C GLU A 99 0.09 0.82 -12.43
N LEU A 100 -1.12 0.46 -12.86
CA LEU A 100 -1.87 1.22 -13.87
C LEU A 100 -2.06 2.67 -13.44
N ALA A 101 -2.40 2.90 -12.18
CA ALA A 101 -2.61 4.23 -11.64
C ALA A 101 -1.31 5.04 -11.64
N TYR A 102 -0.20 4.42 -11.25
CA TYR A 102 1.12 5.06 -11.27
C TYR A 102 1.53 5.47 -12.68
N GLN A 103 1.45 4.55 -13.65
CA GLN A 103 1.81 4.82 -15.06
C GLN A 103 0.94 5.92 -15.72
N CYS A 104 -0.25 6.17 -15.19
CA CYS A 104 -1.18 7.18 -15.69
C CYS A 104 -1.23 8.45 -14.82
N GLY A 105 -0.74 8.40 -13.59
CA GLY A 105 -0.76 9.48 -12.63
C GLY A 105 0.30 10.54 -12.88
N LEU A 106 0.17 11.67 -12.19
CA LEU A 106 1.09 12.80 -12.29
C LEU A 106 1.45 13.31 -10.89
N GLY A 107 2.55 14.05 -10.80
CA GLY A 107 3.03 14.67 -9.56
C GLY A 107 3.86 13.73 -8.69
N LYS A 108 4.03 14.09 -7.42
CA LYS A 108 4.86 13.36 -6.46
C LYS A 108 4.08 12.27 -5.74
N LEU A 109 4.77 11.17 -5.44
CA LEU A 109 4.17 10.00 -4.79
C LEU A 109 4.90 9.61 -3.51
N ALA A 110 4.17 9.54 -2.40
CA ALA A 110 4.58 8.83 -1.20
C ALA A 110 3.81 7.50 -1.11
N ALA A 111 4.48 6.38 -0.84
CA ALA A 111 3.85 5.05 -0.74
C ALA A 111 4.14 4.40 0.61
N ILE A 112 3.12 3.83 1.25
CA ILE A 112 3.23 3.30 2.61
C ILE A 112 2.75 1.86 2.64
N THR A 113 3.63 0.95 3.09
CA THR A 113 3.32 -0.45 3.36
C THR A 113 3.71 -0.86 4.78
N GLY A 114 3.52 -2.12 5.12
CA GLY A 114 3.80 -2.74 6.41
C GLY A 114 2.70 -3.74 6.76
N THR A 115 2.89 -4.52 7.82
CA THR A 115 1.82 -5.40 8.31
C THR A 115 0.74 -4.57 8.98
N ASN A 116 1.10 -3.72 9.92
CA ASN A 116 0.20 -2.89 10.73
C ASN A 116 0.54 -1.39 10.59
N GLY A 117 -0.40 -0.51 10.95
CA GLY A 117 -0.16 0.94 10.98
C GLY A 117 -0.43 1.68 9.67
N LYS A 118 -0.45 1.01 8.52
CA LYS A 118 -0.61 1.62 7.18
C LYS A 118 -1.69 2.70 7.11
N THR A 119 -2.92 2.35 7.49
CA THR A 119 -4.08 3.24 7.40
C THR A 119 -3.92 4.52 8.23
N THR A 120 -3.42 4.40 9.46
CA THR A 120 -3.20 5.56 10.34
C THR A 120 -2.10 6.44 9.79
N THR A 121 -0.98 5.84 9.36
CA THR A 121 0.15 6.57 8.78
C THR A 121 -0.24 7.26 7.49
N THR A 122 -0.93 6.58 6.58
CA THR A 122 -1.40 7.16 5.31
C THR A 122 -2.36 8.32 5.54
N ALA A 123 -3.34 8.16 6.44
CA ALA A 123 -4.30 9.21 6.75
C ALA A 123 -3.61 10.45 7.40
N LEU A 124 -2.67 10.23 8.32
CA LEU A 124 -1.91 11.31 8.96
C LEU A 124 -0.97 11.99 7.96
N THR A 125 -0.25 11.22 7.13
CA THR A 125 0.58 11.76 6.05
C THR A 125 -0.25 12.62 5.10
N GLY A 126 -1.42 12.14 4.69
CA GLY A 126 -2.35 12.93 3.87
C GLY A 126 -2.78 14.23 4.54
N ALA A 127 -3.04 14.23 5.86
CA ALA A 127 -3.35 15.45 6.60
C ALA A 127 -2.15 16.42 6.66
N ILE A 128 -0.93 15.89 6.84
CA ILE A 128 0.31 16.67 6.83
C ILE A 128 0.54 17.29 5.45
N LEU A 129 0.41 16.52 4.37
CA LEU A 129 0.59 17.03 3.01
C LEU A 129 -0.44 18.10 2.66
N ARG A 130 -1.72 17.93 3.03
CA ARG A 130 -2.78 18.94 2.84
C ARG A 130 -2.52 20.25 3.59
N SER A 131 -1.70 20.25 4.62
CA SER A 131 -1.31 21.50 5.31
C SER A 131 -0.41 22.39 4.46
N GLN A 132 0.21 21.83 3.41
CA GLN A 132 1.16 22.50 2.53
C GLN A 132 0.69 22.55 1.08
N TYR A 133 0.07 21.48 0.57
CA TYR A 133 -0.27 21.28 -0.83
C TYR A 133 -1.79 21.27 -1.02
N GLU A 134 -2.29 22.05 -1.99
CA GLU A 134 -3.73 22.13 -2.29
C GLU A 134 -4.22 20.84 -2.97
N GLU A 135 -3.43 20.31 -3.93
CA GLU A 135 -3.74 19.09 -4.66
C GLU A 135 -3.14 17.87 -3.96
N THR A 136 -3.78 17.42 -2.87
CA THR A 136 -3.32 16.24 -2.12
C THR A 136 -4.31 15.11 -2.22
N PHE A 137 -3.86 13.96 -2.73
CA PHE A 137 -4.64 12.72 -2.87
C PHE A 137 -4.22 11.67 -1.84
N VAL A 138 -5.21 11.02 -1.24
CA VAL A 138 -5.03 9.88 -0.32
C VAL A 138 -5.75 8.70 -0.91
N VAL A 139 -5.00 7.69 -1.35
CA VAL A 139 -5.50 6.64 -2.25
C VAL A 139 -4.95 5.25 -1.89
N GLY A 140 -5.37 4.23 -2.62
CA GLY A 140 -4.84 2.87 -2.61
C GLY A 140 -5.71 1.89 -1.83
N ASN A 141 -5.12 1.08 -0.98
CA ASN A 141 -5.81 0.03 -0.20
C ASN A 141 -6.80 0.59 0.84
N ILE A 142 -6.77 1.88 1.10
CA ILE A 142 -7.70 2.62 1.95
C ILE A 142 -8.39 3.73 1.15
N GLY A 143 -9.66 3.98 1.50
CA GLY A 143 -10.41 5.07 0.91
C GLY A 143 -10.80 4.79 -0.53
N GLU A 144 -10.23 5.55 -1.46
CA GLU A 144 -10.51 5.47 -2.88
C GLU A 144 -9.38 4.77 -3.64
N PRO A 145 -9.68 3.94 -4.64
CA PRO A 145 -8.66 3.35 -5.52
C PRO A 145 -7.81 4.45 -6.16
N TYR A 146 -6.54 4.19 -6.37
CA TYR A 146 -5.64 5.17 -6.96
C TYR A 146 -6.10 5.53 -8.38
N THR A 147 -6.49 4.54 -9.18
CA THR A 147 -7.04 4.75 -10.54
C THR A 147 -8.24 5.69 -10.59
N SER A 148 -9.03 5.81 -9.51
CA SER A 148 -10.20 6.69 -9.47
C SER A 148 -9.85 8.18 -9.39
N LYS A 149 -8.59 8.53 -9.08
CA LYS A 149 -8.13 9.90 -8.91
C LYS A 149 -7.19 10.40 -10.01
N VAL A 150 -6.70 9.49 -10.82
CA VAL A 150 -5.71 9.81 -11.87
C VAL A 150 -6.12 10.95 -12.79
N SER A 151 -7.40 11.00 -13.19
CA SER A 151 -7.89 12.05 -14.09
C SER A 151 -8.00 13.44 -13.45
N GLU A 152 -7.89 13.52 -12.10
CA GLU A 152 -7.89 14.78 -11.35
C GLU A 152 -6.46 15.30 -11.09
N MET A 153 -5.41 14.51 -11.42
CA MET A 153 -4.02 14.81 -11.07
C MET A 153 -3.34 15.71 -12.10
N THR A 154 -2.45 16.55 -11.60
CA THR A 154 -1.55 17.44 -12.37
C THR A 154 -0.10 17.23 -11.92
N ASP A 155 0.85 17.87 -12.58
CA ASP A 155 2.27 17.85 -12.16
C ASP A 155 2.52 18.48 -10.77
N GLN A 156 1.53 19.23 -10.24
CA GLN A 156 1.60 19.82 -8.90
C GLN A 156 0.97 18.93 -7.83
N SER A 157 0.37 17.83 -8.22
CA SER A 157 -0.29 16.91 -7.30
C SER A 157 0.71 16.21 -6.39
N VAL A 158 0.28 15.96 -5.17
CA VAL A 158 1.03 15.17 -4.18
C VAL A 158 0.14 14.05 -3.69
N THR A 159 0.55 12.82 -3.96
CA THR A 159 -0.22 11.63 -3.65
C THR A 159 0.41 10.87 -2.50
N VAL A 160 -0.40 10.38 -1.56
CA VAL A 160 0.00 9.36 -0.61
C VAL A 160 -0.86 8.11 -0.81
N ALA A 161 -0.19 6.98 -1.09
CA ALA A 161 -0.83 5.71 -1.36
C ALA A 161 -0.59 4.70 -0.23
N GLU A 162 -1.68 4.13 0.31
CA GLU A 162 -1.59 2.91 1.12
C GLU A 162 -1.43 1.72 0.19
N VAL A 163 -0.34 0.94 0.34
CA VAL A 163 -0.05 -0.20 -0.52
C VAL A 163 -0.01 -1.49 0.28
N SER A 164 -0.87 -2.45 -0.10
CA SER A 164 -0.87 -3.80 0.46
C SER A 164 0.19 -4.68 -0.20
N SER A 165 0.58 -5.79 0.46
CA SER A 165 1.45 -6.79 -0.16
C SER A 165 0.86 -7.37 -1.45
N PHE A 166 -0.46 -7.52 -1.53
CA PHE A 166 -1.13 -8.03 -2.74
C PHE A 166 -1.02 -7.08 -3.94
N GLN A 167 -0.97 -5.76 -3.69
CA GLN A 167 -0.75 -4.77 -4.74
C GLN A 167 0.70 -4.75 -5.18
N LEU A 168 1.64 -5.00 -4.26
CA LEU A 168 3.08 -5.07 -4.57
C LEU A 168 3.46 -6.32 -5.38
N GLU A 169 2.63 -7.39 -5.40
CA GLU A 169 2.88 -8.57 -6.24
C GLU A 169 2.90 -8.28 -7.75
N THR A 170 2.35 -7.14 -8.17
CA THR A 170 2.09 -6.83 -9.59
C THR A 170 2.59 -5.44 -10.00
N ILE A 171 3.55 -4.89 -9.27
CA ILE A 171 4.23 -3.66 -9.67
C ILE A 171 5.37 -3.97 -10.66
N MET A 172 5.64 -3.04 -11.57
CA MET A 172 6.71 -3.08 -12.57
C MET A 172 7.53 -1.79 -12.53
N ASP A 173 6.91 -0.67 -12.88
CA ASP A 173 7.54 0.66 -12.94
C ASP A 173 7.20 1.51 -11.70
N PHE A 174 6.39 1.00 -10.77
CA PHE A 174 5.94 1.74 -9.57
C PHE A 174 7.13 2.30 -8.79
N HIS A 175 7.24 3.63 -8.78
CA HIS A 175 8.40 4.35 -8.26
C HIS A 175 7.95 5.53 -7.37
N PRO A 176 7.83 5.35 -6.07
CA PRO A 176 7.54 6.45 -5.15
C PRO A 176 8.78 7.31 -4.87
N ASP A 177 8.61 8.64 -4.81
CA ASP A 177 9.68 9.57 -4.34
C ASP A 177 10.06 9.29 -2.88
N VAL A 178 9.05 8.92 -2.07
CA VAL A 178 9.24 8.52 -0.68
C VAL A 178 8.44 7.27 -0.40
N SER A 179 9.10 6.19 0.02
CA SER A 179 8.42 4.99 0.52
C SER A 179 8.53 4.85 2.03
N ALA A 180 7.66 4.03 2.64
CA ALA A 180 7.79 3.64 4.03
C ALA A 180 7.36 2.19 4.24
N ILE A 181 8.14 1.45 5.03
CA ILE A 181 7.78 0.13 5.54
C ILE A 181 7.73 0.21 7.06
N LEU A 182 6.52 0.09 7.63
CA LEU A 182 6.30 0.41 9.04
C LEU A 182 6.71 -0.71 9.98
N ASN A 183 6.48 -1.95 9.59
CA ASN A 183 6.81 -3.17 10.33
C ASN A 183 6.50 -4.39 9.46
N ILE A 184 7.15 -5.53 9.76
CA ILE A 184 6.89 -6.81 9.12
C ILE A 184 6.69 -7.88 10.20
N THR A 185 5.44 -8.29 10.38
CA THR A 185 5.06 -9.39 11.29
C THR A 185 4.19 -10.39 10.53
N PRO A 186 4.15 -11.69 10.93
CA PRO A 186 3.43 -12.71 10.18
C PRO A 186 1.95 -12.36 9.91
N ASP A 187 1.57 -12.27 8.65
CA ASP A 187 0.18 -12.12 8.19
C ASP A 187 0.09 -12.67 6.75
N HIS A 188 -1.10 -13.10 6.33
CA HIS A 188 -1.38 -13.56 4.96
C HIS A 188 -0.43 -14.65 4.42
N LEU A 189 0.12 -15.51 5.27
CA LEU A 189 1.02 -16.60 4.86
C LEU A 189 0.29 -17.67 4.04
N ASP A 190 -1.02 -17.77 4.16
CA ASP A 190 -1.89 -18.60 3.31
C ASP A 190 -1.82 -18.20 1.82
N ARG A 191 -1.54 -16.91 1.53
CA ARG A 191 -1.35 -16.42 0.17
C ARG A 191 0.11 -16.38 -0.26
N HIS A 192 0.99 -15.86 0.60
CA HIS A 192 2.40 -15.65 0.25
C HIS A 192 3.26 -16.92 0.41
N GLY A 193 2.74 -17.99 1.04
CA GLY A 193 3.40 -19.27 1.21
C GLY A 193 4.46 -19.30 2.32
N SER A 194 5.32 -18.28 2.43
CA SER A 194 6.35 -18.20 3.46
C SER A 194 6.53 -16.77 3.99
N MET A 195 7.24 -16.64 5.12
CA MET A 195 7.58 -15.35 5.70
C MET A 195 8.61 -14.62 4.84
N GLU A 196 9.56 -15.33 4.29
CA GLU A 196 10.61 -14.81 3.39
C GLU A 196 9.99 -14.16 2.15
N ASN A 197 9.03 -14.82 1.53
CA ASN A 197 8.33 -14.27 0.37
C ASN A 197 7.47 -13.03 0.76
N TYR A 198 6.83 -13.06 1.94
CA TYR A 198 6.08 -11.91 2.43
C TYR A 198 6.97 -10.68 2.69
N ILE A 199 8.18 -10.89 3.25
CA ILE A 199 9.20 -9.86 3.44
C ILE A 199 9.59 -9.28 2.09
N ARG A 200 10.07 -10.14 1.16
CA ARG A 200 10.51 -9.76 -0.17
C ARG A 200 9.47 -8.93 -0.92
N ILE A 201 8.20 -9.36 -0.89
CA ILE A 201 7.12 -8.61 -1.56
C ILE A 201 6.94 -7.22 -0.95
N LYS A 202 7.08 -7.03 0.37
CA LYS A 202 6.99 -5.69 0.96
C LYS A 202 8.18 -4.81 0.62
N GLU A 203 9.36 -5.38 0.54
CA GLU A 203 10.59 -4.69 0.14
C GLU A 203 10.53 -4.21 -1.33
N CYS A 204 9.76 -4.89 -2.19
CA CYS A 204 9.54 -4.46 -3.59
C CYS A 204 9.00 -3.03 -3.71
N ILE A 205 8.42 -2.42 -2.65
CA ILE A 205 8.01 -1.00 -2.70
C ILE A 205 9.17 -0.06 -3.05
N THR A 206 10.42 -0.50 -2.83
CA THR A 206 11.65 0.26 -3.10
C THR A 206 12.35 -0.14 -4.41
N MET A 207 11.86 -1.16 -5.13
CA MET A 207 12.59 -1.81 -6.22
C MET A 207 13.02 -0.87 -7.34
N ASN A 208 12.24 0.16 -7.65
CA ASN A 208 12.53 1.15 -8.68
C ASN A 208 13.11 2.46 -8.11
N GLN A 209 13.26 2.58 -6.78
CA GLN A 209 13.83 3.76 -6.15
C GLN A 209 15.34 3.84 -6.42
N THR A 210 15.86 5.05 -6.50
CA THR A 210 17.24 5.41 -6.74
C THR A 210 17.85 6.13 -5.54
N ALA A 211 19.12 6.50 -5.60
CA ALA A 211 19.76 7.31 -4.56
C ALA A 211 19.15 8.72 -4.37
N LYS A 212 18.29 9.17 -5.29
CA LYS A 212 17.55 10.43 -5.15
C LYS A 212 16.32 10.30 -4.26
N ASP A 213 15.80 9.10 -4.16
CA ASP A 213 14.58 8.78 -3.43
C ASP A 213 14.85 8.43 -1.96
N ALA A 214 13.80 8.27 -1.20
CA ALA A 214 13.89 8.02 0.23
C ALA A 214 13.02 6.85 0.67
N VAL A 215 13.52 6.04 1.62
CA VAL A 215 12.72 5.06 2.34
C VAL A 215 12.76 5.31 3.84
N VAL A 216 11.59 5.30 4.46
CA VAL A 216 11.40 5.46 5.92
C VAL A 216 11.17 4.10 6.54
N LEU A 217 12.07 3.67 7.43
CA LEU A 217 12.08 2.35 8.04
C LEU A 217 12.04 2.40 9.57
N ASN A 218 11.41 1.41 10.18
CA ASN A 218 11.37 1.22 11.61
C ASN A 218 12.65 0.53 12.10
N TYR A 219 13.50 1.24 12.83
CA TYR A 219 14.73 0.71 13.39
C TYR A 219 14.50 -0.36 14.47
N ASP A 220 13.33 -0.36 15.11
CA ASP A 220 12.95 -1.35 16.13
C ASP A 220 12.55 -2.71 15.55
N ASP A 221 12.28 -2.77 14.23
CA ASP A 221 11.97 -4.01 13.51
C ASP A 221 13.27 -4.64 12.97
N PRO A 222 13.66 -5.84 13.42
CA PRO A 222 14.95 -6.42 13.04
C PRO A 222 15.04 -6.74 11.54
N VAL A 223 13.92 -7.10 10.88
CA VAL A 223 13.89 -7.35 9.43
C VAL A 223 14.16 -6.06 8.66
N LEU A 224 13.49 -4.97 9.04
CA LEU A 224 13.67 -3.67 8.39
C LEU A 224 15.03 -3.04 8.69
N ARG A 225 15.61 -3.31 9.87
CA ARG A 225 16.97 -2.87 10.20
C ARG A 225 17.99 -3.55 9.27
N GLU A 226 17.94 -4.88 9.14
CA GLU A 226 18.79 -5.64 8.23
C GLU A 226 18.63 -5.16 6.78
N PHE A 227 17.39 -4.99 6.33
CA PHE A 227 17.11 -4.47 5.00
C PHE A 227 17.71 -3.07 4.78
N GLY A 228 17.53 -2.13 5.70
CA GLY A 228 18.06 -0.78 5.55
C GLY A 228 19.59 -0.71 5.66
N GLU A 229 20.22 -1.59 6.45
CA GLU A 229 21.68 -1.72 6.56
C GLU A 229 22.30 -2.39 5.31
N SER A 230 21.51 -3.10 4.50
CA SER A 230 21.96 -3.71 3.23
C SER A 230 22.06 -2.70 2.09
N ARG A 231 21.82 -1.41 2.32
CA ARG A 231 21.84 -0.37 1.30
C ARG A 231 23.16 -0.35 0.53
N ILE A 232 23.04 -0.41 -0.79
CA ILE A 232 24.19 -0.24 -1.70
C ILE A 232 24.41 1.26 -1.93
N GLU A 233 25.59 1.76 -1.58
CA GLU A 233 25.99 3.12 -1.93
C GLU A 233 26.34 3.15 -3.42
N GLU A 234 25.47 3.73 -4.26
CA GLU A 234 25.84 4.10 -5.61
C GLU A 234 26.82 5.28 -5.54
N PRO A 235 27.93 5.29 -6.31
CA PRO A 235 28.78 6.47 -6.40
C PRO A 235 27.94 7.66 -6.88
N GLU A 236 28.04 8.79 -6.18
CA GLU A 236 27.37 10.02 -6.61
C GLU A 236 27.68 10.25 -8.11
N PRO A 237 26.68 10.51 -8.95
CA PRO A 237 26.94 10.90 -10.33
C PRO A 237 27.87 12.10 -10.29
N ALA A 238 29.02 12.02 -10.97
CA ALA A 238 29.96 13.12 -11.06
C ALA A 238 29.16 14.37 -11.47
N GLU A 239 29.20 15.42 -10.67
CA GLU A 239 28.63 16.71 -11.04
C GLU A 239 29.25 17.05 -12.41
N ASP A 240 28.41 17.10 -13.44
CA ASP A 240 28.80 17.58 -14.75
C ASP A 240 29.45 18.94 -14.54
N ALA A 241 30.75 18.98 -14.81
CA ALA A 241 31.56 20.19 -14.69
C ALA A 241 30.84 21.30 -15.48
N ALA A 242 30.37 22.28 -14.74
CA ALA A 242 29.67 23.44 -15.23
C ALA A 242 30.41 24.04 -16.44
N ASP A 243 29.59 24.41 -17.40
CA ASP A 243 29.87 25.30 -18.51
C ASP A 243 31.01 26.28 -18.26
N THR A 244 32.13 26.04 -18.90
CA THR A 244 33.14 27.08 -19.16
C THR A 244 32.53 27.96 -20.26
N GLU A 245 32.02 29.10 -19.88
CA GLU A 245 31.73 30.22 -20.75
C GLU A 245 32.96 30.50 -21.62
N THR A 246 32.84 30.21 -22.89
CA THR A 246 33.79 30.71 -23.91
C THR A 246 33.26 32.04 -24.40
N GLU A 247 33.91 33.11 -23.98
CA GLU A 247 33.70 34.47 -24.49
C GLU A 247 33.77 34.49 -26.03
N ALA A 248 32.70 34.97 -26.63
CA ALA A 248 32.64 35.29 -28.05
C ALA A 248 33.45 36.54 -28.35
N VAL A 249 34.57 36.39 -29.01
CA VAL A 249 35.26 37.48 -29.67
C VAL A 249 34.67 37.67 -31.07
N ALA A 250 34.00 38.79 -31.23
CA ALA A 250 33.50 39.28 -32.51
C ALA A 250 34.70 39.62 -33.46
N ARG A 251 34.66 39.13 -34.68
CA ARG A 251 35.35 39.75 -35.81
C ARG A 251 34.39 39.79 -36.99
N GLU A 252 34.11 41.04 -37.40
CA GLU A 252 33.49 41.41 -38.65
C GLU A 252 34.43 41.17 -39.83
N ASP A 253 33.84 41.20 -41.04
CA ASP A 253 34.34 41.30 -42.42
C ASP A 253 34.24 39.97 -43.15
N GLY A 254 33.58 39.82 -44.31
CA GLY A 254 33.10 40.71 -45.33
C GLY A 254 33.06 39.93 -46.65
N LEU A 255 31.97 40.08 -47.38
CA LEU A 255 31.89 40.03 -48.85
C LEU A 255 31.88 38.74 -49.66
N ASP A 256 30.75 38.56 -50.32
CA ASP A 256 30.49 38.26 -51.76
C ASP A 256 30.87 36.88 -52.37
N GLY A 257 29.92 36.37 -53.15
CA GLY A 257 30.15 35.56 -54.32
C GLY A 257 29.06 34.53 -54.64
N ALA A 258 28.25 34.88 -55.55
CA ALA A 258 27.13 34.24 -56.20
C ALA A 258 27.41 32.99 -57.02
N GLU A 259 26.31 32.26 -57.34
CA GLU A 259 26.08 31.44 -58.55
C GLU A 259 26.75 30.07 -58.60
N ASP A 260 26.17 28.97 -59.05
CA ASP A 260 25.13 28.72 -60.05
C ASP A 260 24.65 27.28 -60.03
N LEU A 261 23.46 27.08 -60.50
CA LEU A 261 22.69 25.93 -60.92
C LEU A 261 23.45 24.75 -61.54
N ARG A 262 22.98 23.49 -61.29
CA ARG A 262 22.47 22.58 -62.34
C ARG A 262 22.18 21.17 -61.81
N GLU A 263 20.93 20.74 -61.87
CA GLU A 263 20.51 19.37 -62.24
C GLU A 263 20.49 19.28 -63.76
N PRO A 264 20.23 18.15 -64.46
CA PRO A 264 19.95 16.77 -64.07
C PRO A 264 20.76 15.72 -64.87
N ASP A 265 20.59 14.41 -64.70
CA ASP A 265 20.14 13.51 -65.79
C ASP A 265 19.87 12.08 -65.37
N GLU A 266 18.87 11.47 -65.93
CA GLU A 266 18.44 10.08 -65.89
C GLU A 266 19.37 9.21 -66.73
N THR A 267 19.47 7.88 -66.39
CA THR A 267 19.21 6.75 -67.32
C THR A 267 19.46 5.43 -66.61
N ALA A 268 18.44 4.64 -66.46
CA ALA A 268 18.09 3.37 -67.15
C ALA A 268 19.09 2.19 -67.07
N GLY A 269 18.61 1.09 -66.50
CA GLY A 269 18.68 -0.15 -67.20
C GLY A 269 19.46 -1.31 -66.58
N GLU A 270 18.76 -2.39 -66.41
CA GLU A 270 19.08 -3.80 -66.51
C GLU A 270 19.09 -4.65 -65.23
N GLU A 271 18.04 -5.46 -65.11
CA GLU A 271 18.11 -6.77 -64.46
C GLU A 271 18.98 -7.74 -65.28
N PRO A 272 19.67 -8.69 -64.67
CA PRO A 272 19.22 -10.05 -64.80
C PRO A 272 19.50 -11.04 -63.62
N GLU A 273 18.70 -12.06 -63.67
CA GLU A 273 18.96 -13.48 -63.37
C GLU A 273 18.99 -13.96 -61.92
N GLN A 274 18.02 -14.82 -61.68
CA GLN A 274 17.85 -15.79 -60.60
C GLN A 274 19.02 -16.75 -60.44
N SER A 275 19.53 -16.94 -59.23
CA SER A 275 20.16 -18.17 -58.82
C SER A 275 19.59 -18.61 -57.48
N GLU A 276 18.89 -19.75 -57.53
CA GLU A 276 18.44 -20.50 -56.37
C GLU A 276 19.66 -20.94 -55.56
N THR A 277 19.73 -20.51 -54.28
CA THR A 277 20.55 -21.16 -53.28
C THR A 277 19.67 -21.43 -52.09
N GLU A 278 19.51 -22.74 -51.80
CA GLU A 278 18.91 -23.27 -50.57
C GLU A 278 19.54 -22.61 -49.35
N VAL A 279 18.79 -21.83 -48.64
CA VAL A 279 19.13 -21.37 -47.29
C VAL A 279 18.44 -22.30 -46.29
N THR A 280 19.21 -23.22 -45.74
CA THR A 280 18.80 -23.94 -44.53
C THR A 280 18.66 -22.93 -43.41
N GLU A 281 17.43 -22.60 -43.04
CA GLU A 281 17.11 -21.87 -41.82
C GLU A 281 17.49 -22.75 -40.63
N THR A 282 18.61 -22.46 -40.02
CA THR A 282 18.83 -22.78 -38.60
C THR A 282 18.04 -21.77 -37.79
N VAL A 283 16.87 -22.19 -37.32
CA VAL A 283 16.14 -21.50 -36.28
C VAL A 283 17.03 -21.55 -35.04
N SER A 284 17.71 -20.45 -34.72
CA SER A 284 18.26 -20.25 -33.41
C SER A 284 17.06 -20.01 -32.47
N GLU A 285 16.74 -21.01 -31.68
CA GLU A 285 15.95 -20.84 -30.46
C GLU A 285 16.68 -19.76 -29.61
N SER A 286 16.17 -18.55 -29.61
CA SER A 286 16.52 -17.58 -28.60
C SER A 286 15.94 -18.14 -27.31
N GLU A 287 16.79 -18.75 -26.48
CA GLU A 287 16.49 -19.00 -25.07
C GLU A 287 16.04 -17.64 -24.51
N ALA A 288 14.78 -17.53 -24.18
CA ALA A 288 14.31 -16.50 -23.29
C ALA A 288 15.05 -16.77 -21.97
N GLU A 289 16.01 -15.92 -21.64
CA GLU A 289 16.63 -15.89 -20.32
C GLU A 289 15.49 -15.76 -19.31
N GLU A 290 15.15 -16.87 -18.65
CA GLU A 290 14.43 -16.83 -17.39
C GLU A 290 15.30 -16.02 -16.44
N THR A 291 14.98 -14.74 -16.29
CA THR A 291 15.59 -13.91 -15.27
C THR A 291 15.28 -14.56 -13.92
N ASP A 292 16.33 -15.04 -13.27
CA ASP A 292 16.26 -15.63 -11.93
C ASP A 292 15.56 -14.63 -11.01
N PRO A 293 14.51 -15.01 -10.30
CA PRO A 293 13.83 -14.14 -9.33
C PRO A 293 14.78 -13.58 -8.25
N GLU A 294 15.96 -14.16 -8.04
CA GLU A 294 16.99 -13.65 -7.15
C GLU A 294 17.78 -12.46 -7.73
N GLU A 295 17.82 -12.26 -9.05
CA GLU A 295 18.51 -11.12 -9.68
C GLU A 295 17.70 -9.80 -9.64
N VAL A 296 16.41 -9.84 -9.32
CA VAL A 296 15.51 -8.67 -9.38
C VAL A 296 15.66 -7.74 -8.16
N LEU A 297 16.27 -8.17 -7.07
CA LEU A 297 16.60 -7.31 -5.93
C LEU A 297 18.09 -6.93 -5.96
N SER A 298 18.49 -6.12 -6.94
CA SER A 298 19.74 -5.35 -6.84
C SER A 298 19.62 -4.41 -5.63
N GLY A 299 20.04 -4.83 -4.44
CA GLY A 299 20.08 -4.14 -3.15
C GLY A 299 19.31 -2.81 -3.00
N LEU A 300 19.01 -2.42 -1.80
CA LEU A 300 18.32 -1.14 -1.52
C LEU A 300 19.19 0.05 -1.97
N LYS A 301 18.68 0.88 -2.90
CA LYS A 301 19.37 2.07 -3.44
C LYS A 301 18.91 3.36 -2.79
N ALA A 302 17.65 3.45 -2.37
CA ALA A 302 17.07 4.62 -1.74
C ALA A 302 17.82 5.05 -0.47
N ARG A 303 17.82 6.34 -0.19
CA ARG A 303 18.36 6.87 1.08
C ARG A 303 17.47 6.40 2.24
N VAL A 304 18.08 5.81 3.26
CA VAL A 304 17.37 5.26 4.41
C VAL A 304 17.20 6.31 5.51
N PHE A 305 15.98 6.42 6.00
CA PHE A 305 15.59 7.31 7.10
C PHE A 305 14.91 6.53 8.20
N TRP A 306 15.42 6.62 9.41
CA TRP A 306 15.04 5.79 10.54
C TRP A 306 14.08 6.47 11.51
N PHE A 307 13.14 5.69 12.05
CA PHE A 307 12.44 6.05 13.27
C PHE A 307 12.51 4.91 14.29
N SER A 308 12.47 5.28 15.58
CA SER A 308 12.49 4.29 16.68
C SER A 308 11.66 4.77 17.86
N SER A 309 10.91 3.87 18.45
CA SER A 309 10.21 4.11 19.72
C SER A 309 10.99 3.58 20.94
N ARG A 310 12.09 2.86 20.71
CA ARG A 310 12.88 2.19 21.76
C ARG A 310 14.29 2.73 21.92
N GLU A 311 14.90 3.13 20.81
CA GLU A 311 16.30 3.59 20.79
C GLU A 311 16.38 5.07 20.41
N ARG A 312 17.35 5.77 21.02
CA ARG A 312 17.68 7.14 20.65
C ARG A 312 18.53 7.11 19.40
N LEU A 313 18.09 7.78 18.35
CA LEU A 313 18.79 7.86 17.07
C LEU A 313 19.64 9.13 17.02
N LYS A 314 20.80 9.04 16.37
CA LYS A 314 21.63 10.23 16.06
C LYS A 314 20.97 11.10 14.98
N GLU A 315 20.33 10.46 14.01
CA GLU A 315 19.55 11.07 12.94
C GLU A 315 18.23 10.31 12.80
N GLY A 316 17.11 11.04 12.76
CA GLY A 316 15.79 10.44 12.63
C GLY A 316 14.78 10.88 13.67
N PHE A 317 13.64 10.23 13.67
CA PHE A 317 12.64 10.42 14.70
C PHE A 317 12.76 9.35 15.78
N PHE A 318 12.70 9.75 17.06
CA PHE A 318 12.69 8.80 18.16
C PHE A 318 11.84 9.26 19.33
N LEU A 319 11.50 8.32 20.22
CA LEU A 319 10.78 8.59 21.45
C LEU A 319 11.80 8.79 22.61
N ASP A 320 11.81 10.00 23.20
CA ASP A 320 12.58 10.32 24.39
C ASP A 320 11.63 10.65 25.55
N GLY A 321 11.49 9.72 26.48
CA GLY A 321 10.44 9.78 27.52
C GLY A 321 9.06 9.87 26.91
N ASP A 322 8.34 10.96 27.16
CA ASP A 322 7.02 11.26 26.60
C ASP A 322 7.10 12.15 25.33
N ASN A 323 8.28 12.45 24.81
CA ASN A 323 8.43 13.33 23.66
C ASN A 323 8.83 12.57 22.40
N ILE A 324 8.16 12.85 21.29
CA ILE A 324 8.65 12.50 19.95
C ILE A 324 9.61 13.58 19.52
N VAL A 325 10.87 13.19 19.26
CA VAL A 325 11.98 14.07 18.93
C VAL A 325 12.48 13.78 17.53
N TYR A 326 12.84 14.82 16.79
CA TYR A 326 13.57 14.76 15.54
C TYR A 326 15.01 15.19 15.76
N ALA A 327 15.97 14.41 15.29
CA ALA A 327 17.38 14.75 15.24
C ALA A 327 17.88 14.77 13.78
N ASP A 328 18.65 15.81 13.43
CA ASP A 328 19.26 15.94 12.10
C ASP A 328 20.79 15.70 12.12
N GLY A 329 21.30 15.00 13.15
CA GLY A 329 22.71 14.74 13.37
C GLY A 329 23.46 15.88 14.09
N THR A 330 22.91 17.09 14.13
CA THR A 330 23.54 18.28 14.77
C THR A 330 22.70 18.87 15.89
N LYS A 331 21.39 18.88 15.75
CA LYS A 331 20.43 19.42 16.71
C LYS A 331 19.19 18.53 16.82
N GLU A 332 18.49 18.70 17.93
CA GLU A 332 17.25 18.00 18.22
C GLU A 332 16.09 18.99 18.35
N GLN A 333 14.92 18.57 17.89
CA GLN A 333 13.69 19.33 17.98
C GLN A 333 12.54 18.44 18.46
N ILE A 334 11.82 18.85 19.49
CA ILE A 334 10.62 18.14 19.93
C ILE A 334 9.51 18.37 18.91
N LEU A 335 8.97 17.29 18.34
CA LEU A 335 7.79 17.35 17.49
C LEU A 335 6.54 17.56 18.36
N VAL A 336 6.32 16.69 19.34
CA VAL A 336 5.12 16.70 20.18
C VAL A 336 5.35 15.88 21.46
N ASN A 337 4.70 16.26 22.57
CA ASN A 337 4.56 15.35 23.70
C ASN A 337 3.40 14.38 23.43
N VAL A 338 3.60 13.08 23.70
CA VAL A 338 2.59 12.04 23.39
C VAL A 338 1.27 12.24 24.13
N LYS A 339 1.27 12.97 25.25
CA LYS A 339 0.06 13.34 25.99
C LYS A 339 -0.81 14.39 25.28
N GLU A 340 -0.24 15.08 24.29
CA GLU A 340 -0.96 16.01 23.43
C GLU A 340 -1.63 15.29 22.23
N LEU A 341 -1.26 14.02 21.99
CA LEU A 341 -1.82 13.22 20.90
C LEU A 341 -3.18 12.64 21.26
N GLN A 342 -4.07 12.59 20.26
CA GLN A 342 -5.31 11.82 20.36
C GLN A 342 -5.12 10.35 19.97
N LEU A 343 -3.96 10.01 19.44
CA LEU A 343 -3.54 8.65 19.08
C LEU A 343 -2.90 7.97 20.30
N LEU A 344 -3.47 6.84 20.73
CA LEU A 344 -3.00 6.10 21.91
C LEU A 344 -2.08 4.95 21.53
N GLY A 345 -1.07 4.72 22.37
CA GLY A 345 -0.19 3.55 22.29
C GLY A 345 1.07 3.77 21.46
N ARG A 346 2.13 3.05 21.84
CA ARG A 346 3.47 3.19 21.27
C ARG A 346 3.49 2.99 19.75
N HIS A 347 2.75 2.00 19.24
CA HIS A 347 2.64 1.75 17.81
C HIS A 347 2.08 2.96 17.04
N ASN A 348 1.20 3.77 17.68
CA ASN A 348 0.71 5.00 17.07
C ASN A 348 1.74 6.12 17.12
N TYR A 349 2.63 6.14 18.13
CA TYR A 349 3.76 7.06 18.14
C TYR A 349 4.74 6.75 17.00
N GLU A 350 4.96 5.47 16.71
CA GLU A 350 5.71 5.01 15.52
C GLU A 350 5.04 5.47 14.22
N ASN A 351 3.71 5.31 14.10
CA ASN A 351 2.94 5.82 12.96
C ASN A 351 3.08 7.35 12.79
N VAL A 352 3.09 8.11 13.90
CA VAL A 352 3.30 9.56 13.89
C VAL A 352 4.71 9.91 13.43
N MET A 353 5.74 9.20 13.91
CA MET A 353 7.13 9.41 13.50
C MET A 353 7.32 9.14 12.01
N ALA A 354 6.78 8.03 11.49
CA ALA A 354 6.84 7.70 10.07
C ALA A 354 6.12 8.75 9.21
N ALA A 355 4.89 9.15 9.58
CA ALA A 355 4.14 10.17 8.85
C ALA A 355 4.82 11.54 8.87
N ALA A 356 5.40 11.93 10.02
CA ALA A 356 6.15 13.18 10.14
C ALA A 356 7.41 13.17 9.27
N TYR A 357 8.10 12.02 9.21
CA TYR A 357 9.29 11.88 8.35
C TYR A 357 8.94 12.00 6.87
N ILE A 358 7.92 11.27 6.42
CA ILE A 358 7.42 11.39 5.03
C ILE A 358 7.07 12.85 4.74
N GLY A 359 6.38 13.52 5.66
CA GLY A 359 6.04 14.95 5.50
C GLY A 359 7.26 15.85 5.31
N LEU A 360 8.33 15.65 6.11
CA LEU A 360 9.60 16.40 5.96
C LEU A 360 10.25 16.13 4.60
N LEU A 361 10.37 14.86 4.21
CA LEU A 361 10.97 14.44 2.95
C LEU A 361 10.18 14.95 1.73
N MET A 362 8.87 15.07 1.88
CA MET A 362 7.99 15.68 0.87
C MET A 362 7.98 17.21 0.91
N GLY A 363 8.77 17.85 1.77
CA GLY A 363 8.97 19.31 1.81
C GLY A 363 7.95 20.07 2.67
N VAL A 364 7.23 19.43 3.59
CA VAL A 364 6.34 20.13 4.52
C VAL A 364 7.16 20.73 5.67
N PRO A 365 7.02 22.03 6.00
CA PRO A 365 7.70 22.65 7.10
C PRO A 365 7.41 21.98 8.45
N PHE A 366 8.44 21.81 9.29
CA PHE A 366 8.36 21.13 10.59
C PHE A 366 7.21 21.64 11.48
N GLU A 367 7.00 22.97 11.52
CA GLU A 367 5.92 23.55 12.33
C GLU A 367 4.51 23.17 11.84
N LYS A 368 4.31 23.07 10.52
CA LYS A 368 3.03 22.59 9.97
C LYS A 368 2.78 21.14 10.30
N ILE A 369 3.84 20.30 10.28
CA ILE A 369 3.77 18.90 10.70
C ILE A 369 3.37 18.84 12.18
N ARG A 370 4.04 19.61 13.06
CA ARG A 370 3.75 19.68 14.49
C ARG A 370 2.30 20.04 14.77
N GLU A 371 1.81 21.10 14.14
CA GLU A 371 0.42 21.54 14.31
C GLU A 371 -0.59 20.48 13.84
N THR A 372 -0.32 19.84 12.72
CA THR A 372 -1.21 18.82 12.14
C THR A 372 -1.28 17.59 13.04
N VAL A 373 -0.13 17.11 13.52
CA VAL A 373 -0.03 15.94 14.40
C VAL A 373 -0.83 16.15 15.70
N ARG A 374 -0.75 17.34 16.32
CA ARG A 374 -1.52 17.68 17.53
C ARG A 374 -3.04 17.68 17.32
N LYS A 375 -3.49 18.03 16.12
CA LYS A 375 -4.93 18.16 15.77
C LYS A 375 -5.51 16.87 15.18
N PHE A 376 -4.67 15.92 14.78
CA PHE A 376 -5.08 14.72 14.08
C PHE A 376 -5.90 13.80 14.97
N LYS A 377 -7.05 13.36 14.48
CA LYS A 377 -7.95 12.43 15.17
C LYS A 377 -7.71 11.01 14.68
N PRO A 378 -7.87 9.99 15.55
CA PRO A 378 -7.82 8.59 15.14
C PRO A 378 -8.73 8.30 13.95
N VAL A 379 -8.27 7.43 13.06
CA VAL A 379 -9.07 6.92 11.96
C VAL A 379 -10.20 6.07 12.52
N GLU A 380 -11.39 6.18 11.98
CA GLU A 380 -12.55 5.38 12.38
C GLU A 380 -12.20 3.89 12.44
N HIS A 381 -12.63 3.21 13.51
CA HIS A 381 -12.43 1.78 13.75
C HIS A 381 -10.99 1.33 14.09
N ARG A 382 -10.07 2.28 14.41
CA ARG A 382 -8.71 1.97 14.91
C ARG A 382 -8.48 2.63 16.26
N ILE A 383 -8.66 1.86 17.33
CA ILE A 383 -8.61 2.33 18.72
C ILE A 383 -9.40 3.64 18.88
N GLU A 384 -10.52 3.71 18.16
CA GLU A 384 -11.38 4.88 18.11
C GLU A 384 -12.12 5.02 19.44
N PHE A 385 -11.96 6.17 20.11
CA PHE A 385 -12.80 6.48 21.26
C PHE A 385 -14.25 6.70 20.81
N VAL A 386 -15.16 5.90 21.31
CA VAL A 386 -16.58 5.95 20.95
C VAL A 386 -17.37 6.81 21.91
N ARG A 387 -17.28 6.51 23.21
CA ARG A 387 -17.97 7.23 24.29
C ARG A 387 -17.43 6.87 25.67
N GLU A 388 -17.80 7.69 26.63
CA GLU A 388 -17.73 7.36 28.05
C GLU A 388 -19.14 7.28 28.64
N ARG A 389 -19.41 6.27 29.46
CA ARG A 389 -20.67 6.12 30.17
C ARG A 389 -20.40 5.59 31.58
N THR A 390 -20.89 6.28 32.60
CA THR A 390 -20.71 5.92 34.03
C THR A 390 -19.23 5.67 34.41
N GLY A 391 -18.32 6.46 33.85
CA GLY A 391 -16.87 6.31 34.08
C GLY A 391 -16.19 5.16 33.31
N VAL A 392 -16.92 4.41 32.47
CA VAL A 392 -16.40 3.35 31.60
C VAL A 392 -16.18 3.92 30.21
N ARG A 393 -14.99 3.70 29.62
CA ARG A 393 -14.61 4.19 28.29
C ARG A 393 -14.69 3.08 27.26
N TYR A 394 -15.38 3.34 26.14
CA TYR A 394 -15.60 2.39 25.05
C TYR A 394 -14.73 2.74 23.84
N TYR A 395 -13.96 1.75 23.38
CA TYR A 395 -13.06 1.88 22.22
C TYR A 395 -13.38 0.86 21.14
N ASN A 396 -13.33 1.32 19.89
CA ASN A 396 -13.56 0.51 18.70
C ASN A 396 -12.26 0.31 17.93
N ASP A 397 -11.72 -0.91 17.97
CA ASP A 397 -10.59 -1.35 17.17
C ASP A 397 -11.01 -2.51 16.24
N SER A 398 -12.19 -2.41 15.64
CA SER A 398 -12.71 -3.47 14.79
C SER A 398 -11.90 -3.74 13.51
N LYS A 399 -10.92 -2.90 13.19
CA LYS A 399 -9.89 -3.14 12.17
C LYS A 399 -8.68 -3.91 12.70
N GLY A 400 -8.58 -4.21 13.98
CA GLY A 400 -7.60 -5.11 14.58
C GLY A 400 -7.92 -6.57 14.24
N THR A 401 -7.67 -6.98 12.99
CA THR A 401 -8.11 -8.28 12.43
C THR A 401 -7.04 -9.36 12.47
N ASN A 402 -5.93 -9.13 13.15
CA ASN A 402 -4.90 -10.11 13.46
C ASN A 402 -4.45 -10.01 14.94
N PRO A 403 -3.81 -11.06 15.48
CA PRO A 403 -3.41 -11.08 16.90
C PRO A 403 -2.44 -9.96 17.28
N ASP A 404 -1.49 -9.59 16.40
CA ASP A 404 -0.51 -8.54 16.67
C ASP A 404 -1.19 -7.16 16.83
N ALA A 405 -2.10 -6.81 15.92
CA ALA A 405 -2.90 -5.58 16.06
C ALA A 405 -3.69 -5.56 17.37
N ALA A 406 -4.28 -6.70 17.77
CA ALA A 406 -5.03 -6.80 19.03
C ALA A 406 -4.12 -6.71 20.27
N ILE A 407 -2.87 -7.20 20.21
CA ILE A 407 -1.85 -6.97 21.23
C ILE A 407 -1.58 -5.48 21.40
N GLN A 408 -1.33 -4.78 20.29
CA GLN A 408 -1.05 -3.34 20.32
C GLN A 408 -2.26 -2.54 20.86
N ALA A 409 -3.47 -2.89 20.45
CA ALA A 409 -4.68 -2.25 20.95
C ALA A 409 -4.86 -2.47 22.46
N LEU A 410 -4.62 -3.69 22.95
CA LEU A 410 -4.68 -4.02 24.37
C LEU A 410 -3.63 -3.23 25.18
N ARG A 411 -2.38 -3.19 24.70
CA ARG A 411 -1.27 -2.44 25.33
C ARG A 411 -1.51 -0.93 25.36
N ALA A 412 -2.30 -0.39 24.43
CA ALA A 412 -2.64 1.03 24.37
C ALA A 412 -3.65 1.46 25.45
N MET A 413 -4.37 0.53 26.08
CA MET A 413 -5.35 0.85 27.10
C MET A 413 -4.67 1.19 28.44
N PRO A 414 -4.99 2.35 29.03
CA PRO A 414 -4.35 2.80 30.29
C PRO A 414 -4.81 2.09 31.56
N GLY A 415 -5.87 1.29 31.51
CA GLY A 415 -6.46 0.62 32.68
C GLY A 415 -7.04 -0.77 32.37
N PRO A 416 -7.78 -1.38 33.32
CA PRO A 416 -8.33 -2.70 33.14
C PRO A 416 -9.29 -2.79 31.95
N VAL A 417 -9.20 -3.88 31.17
CA VAL A 417 -9.92 -4.03 29.90
C VAL A 417 -10.98 -5.13 30.00
N LEU A 418 -12.20 -4.83 29.55
CA LEU A 418 -13.16 -5.83 29.12
C LEU A 418 -13.02 -5.96 27.61
N LEU A 419 -12.45 -7.09 27.15
CA LEU A 419 -12.04 -7.31 25.78
C LEU A 419 -13.10 -8.11 25.01
N ILE A 420 -13.67 -7.52 23.96
CA ILE A 420 -14.57 -8.20 23.03
C ILE A 420 -13.76 -8.69 21.84
N ALA A 421 -13.77 -10.01 21.59
CA ALA A 421 -12.92 -10.63 20.59
C ALA A 421 -13.60 -11.80 19.87
N GLY A 422 -12.98 -12.23 18.75
CA GLY A 422 -13.43 -13.36 17.95
C GLY A 422 -14.05 -12.94 16.61
N GLY A 423 -14.29 -13.92 15.76
CA GLY A 423 -14.77 -13.77 14.40
C GLY A 423 -14.45 -14.99 13.54
N TYR A 424 -14.06 -14.76 12.27
CA TYR A 424 -13.70 -15.80 11.31
C TYR A 424 -12.25 -16.25 11.49
N ASP A 425 -11.99 -17.58 11.40
CA ASP A 425 -10.64 -18.14 11.58
C ASP A 425 -9.82 -18.05 10.27
N LYS A 426 -8.69 -17.35 10.34
CA LYS A 426 -7.64 -17.29 9.31
C LYS A 426 -6.47 -18.24 9.61
N ASN A 427 -6.70 -19.28 10.42
CA ASN A 427 -5.66 -20.17 10.96
C ASN A 427 -4.61 -19.46 11.81
N SER A 428 -4.92 -18.30 12.38
CA SER A 428 -4.03 -17.55 13.25
C SER A 428 -3.77 -18.32 14.56
N THR A 429 -2.59 -18.13 15.15
CA THR A 429 -2.26 -18.54 16.52
C THR A 429 -2.51 -17.38 17.47
N TYR A 430 -2.98 -17.67 18.69
CA TYR A 430 -3.34 -16.64 19.67
C TYR A 430 -2.43 -16.67 20.92
N ASP A 431 -1.34 -17.46 20.87
CA ASP A 431 -0.49 -17.73 22.04
C ASP A 431 0.15 -16.45 22.59
N GLU A 432 0.77 -15.64 21.74
CA GLU A 432 1.39 -14.38 22.16
C GLU A 432 0.37 -13.35 22.69
N TRP A 433 -0.80 -13.32 22.07
CA TRP A 433 -1.87 -12.43 22.52
C TRP A 433 -2.46 -12.86 23.87
N ALA A 434 -2.66 -14.17 24.08
CA ALA A 434 -3.16 -14.71 25.36
C ALA A 434 -2.21 -14.44 26.54
N LYS A 435 -0.91 -14.39 26.31
CA LYS A 435 0.10 -13.99 27.32
C LYS A 435 -0.10 -12.56 27.84
N GLU A 436 -0.64 -11.68 27.03
CA GLU A 436 -0.89 -10.28 27.41
C GLU A 436 -2.12 -10.08 28.30
N PHE A 437 -2.96 -11.11 28.50
CA PHE A 437 -4.21 -10.95 29.26
C PHE A 437 -3.96 -10.76 30.76
N ALA A 438 -2.94 -11.40 31.30
CA ALA A 438 -2.62 -11.32 32.72
C ALA A 438 -2.36 -9.87 33.17
N GLY A 439 -3.14 -9.39 34.14
CA GLY A 439 -3.01 -8.04 34.69
C GLY A 439 -3.54 -6.91 33.81
N ARG A 440 -4.03 -7.20 32.59
CA ARG A 440 -4.62 -6.21 31.68
C ARG A 440 -6.08 -6.48 31.40
N VAL A 441 -6.45 -7.71 31.08
CA VAL A 441 -7.83 -8.11 30.77
C VAL A 441 -8.55 -8.50 32.05
N LYS A 442 -9.66 -7.84 32.33
CA LYS A 442 -10.56 -8.14 33.44
C LYS A 442 -11.55 -9.25 33.04
N TYR A 443 -12.14 -9.13 31.87
CA TYR A 443 -13.03 -10.12 31.27
C TYR A 443 -12.77 -10.22 29.77
N LEU A 444 -12.76 -11.45 29.24
CA LEU A 444 -12.69 -11.75 27.82
C LEU A 444 -14.08 -12.19 27.34
N VAL A 445 -14.72 -11.39 26.50
CA VAL A 445 -16.05 -11.67 25.95
C VAL A 445 -15.89 -12.13 24.50
N LEU A 446 -16.21 -13.38 24.22
CA LEU A 446 -15.94 -14.05 22.95
C LEU A 446 -17.18 -14.22 22.09
N ILE A 447 -17.03 -13.92 20.79
CA ILE A 447 -18.05 -14.03 19.76
C ILE A 447 -17.53 -14.77 18.53
N GLY A 448 -18.42 -15.24 17.66
CA GLY A 448 -18.09 -15.83 16.36
C GLY A 448 -17.44 -17.21 16.41
N LYS A 449 -16.91 -17.66 15.25
CA LYS A 449 -16.42 -19.03 15.07
C LYS A 449 -15.13 -19.35 15.81
N THR A 450 -14.30 -18.35 16.09
CA THR A 450 -13.01 -18.53 16.78
C THR A 450 -13.12 -18.58 18.30
N ARG A 451 -14.31 -18.36 18.87
CA ARG A 451 -14.52 -18.23 20.32
C ARG A 451 -13.93 -19.37 21.13
N ASP A 452 -14.14 -20.63 20.71
CA ASP A 452 -13.65 -21.80 21.46
C ASP A 452 -12.13 -21.96 21.36
N LYS A 453 -11.55 -21.65 20.18
CA LYS A 453 -10.10 -21.66 19.93
C LYS A 453 -9.37 -20.60 20.78
N ILE A 454 -9.92 -19.39 20.85
CA ILE A 454 -9.37 -18.31 21.67
C ILE A 454 -9.51 -18.65 23.15
N ALA A 455 -10.68 -19.16 23.59
CA ALA A 455 -10.91 -19.56 24.98
C ALA A 455 -9.94 -20.67 25.43
N ALA A 456 -9.70 -21.69 24.58
CA ALA A 456 -8.77 -22.75 24.87
C ALA A 456 -7.34 -22.21 25.01
N CYS A 457 -6.94 -21.28 24.13
CA CYS A 457 -5.65 -20.62 24.18
C CYS A 457 -5.50 -19.75 25.44
N ALA A 458 -6.49 -18.95 25.80
CA ALA A 458 -6.47 -18.13 27.00
C ALA A 458 -6.33 -18.97 28.28
N LYS A 459 -7.07 -20.09 28.38
CA LYS A 459 -6.95 -21.05 29.49
C LYS A 459 -5.58 -21.70 29.59
N LYS A 460 -4.95 -22.04 28.46
CA LYS A 460 -3.56 -22.57 28.40
C LYS A 460 -2.57 -21.64 29.10
N TYR A 461 -2.80 -20.31 29.01
CA TYR A 461 -1.98 -19.29 29.68
C TYR A 461 -2.55 -18.80 31.00
N GLY A 462 -3.49 -19.56 31.61
CA GLY A 462 -4.00 -19.34 32.96
C GLY A 462 -5.09 -18.28 33.07
N PHE A 463 -5.66 -17.80 31.95
CA PHE A 463 -6.74 -16.85 31.97
C PHE A 463 -8.11 -17.55 31.94
N THR A 464 -8.97 -17.30 32.95
CA THR A 464 -10.23 -18.01 33.17
C THR A 464 -11.48 -17.14 33.13
N GLU A 465 -11.33 -15.81 33.21
CA GLU A 465 -12.44 -14.85 33.23
C GLU A 465 -13.02 -14.67 31.82
N ILE A 466 -13.65 -15.74 31.29
CA ILE A 466 -14.13 -15.84 29.91
C ILE A 466 -15.65 -15.89 29.90
N MET A 467 -16.26 -15.06 29.06
CA MET A 467 -17.69 -15.03 28.81
C MET A 467 -17.95 -15.22 27.31
N TYR A 468 -19.13 -15.71 26.96
CA TYR A 468 -19.55 -15.91 25.58
C TYR A 468 -20.77 -15.04 25.29
N ALA A 469 -20.84 -14.54 24.06
CA ALA A 469 -22.00 -13.83 23.56
C ALA A 469 -22.32 -14.32 22.12
N GLU A 470 -23.60 -14.23 21.76
CA GLU A 470 -24.05 -14.66 20.44
C GLU A 470 -23.75 -13.62 19.37
N ASP A 471 -23.82 -12.33 19.73
CA ASP A 471 -23.52 -11.22 18.84
C ASP A 471 -22.79 -10.06 19.54
N LEU A 472 -22.39 -9.06 18.76
CA LEU A 472 -21.70 -7.87 19.28
C LEU A 472 -22.57 -7.06 20.24
N LYS A 473 -23.89 -7.01 20.03
CA LYS A 473 -24.80 -6.26 20.89
C LYS A 473 -24.84 -6.87 22.28
N GLU A 474 -24.98 -8.18 22.36
CA GLU A 474 -24.94 -8.92 23.62
C GLU A 474 -23.56 -8.78 24.28
N ALA A 475 -22.45 -8.90 23.53
CA ALA A 475 -21.10 -8.71 24.05
C ALA A 475 -20.93 -7.33 24.73
N VAL A 476 -21.43 -6.27 24.10
CA VAL A 476 -21.39 -4.92 24.68
C VAL A 476 -22.27 -4.82 25.94
N GLN A 477 -23.45 -5.48 25.97
CA GLN A 477 -24.32 -5.52 27.16
C GLN A 477 -23.65 -6.26 28.32
N VAL A 478 -23.01 -7.40 28.05
CA VAL A 478 -22.21 -8.13 29.03
C VAL A 478 -21.11 -7.21 29.60
N CYS A 479 -20.32 -6.56 28.74
CA CYS A 479 -19.32 -5.62 29.22
C CYS A 479 -19.90 -4.50 30.06
N ALA A 480 -21.05 -3.93 29.66
CA ALA A 480 -21.69 -2.85 30.42
C ALA A 480 -22.20 -3.27 31.83
N VAL A 481 -22.51 -4.57 32.04
CA VAL A 481 -22.91 -5.12 33.35
C VAL A 481 -21.71 -5.35 34.26
N TYR A 482 -20.58 -5.79 33.71
CA TYR A 482 -19.38 -6.22 34.48
C TYR A 482 -18.29 -5.15 34.60
N ALA A 483 -18.42 -4.02 33.87
CA ALA A 483 -17.46 -2.93 33.95
C ALA A 483 -17.72 -2.02 35.17
N ASP A 484 -16.60 -1.65 35.82
CA ASP A 484 -16.59 -0.63 36.88
C ASP A 484 -16.07 0.71 36.33
N ALA A 485 -16.35 1.81 37.08
CA ALA A 485 -15.80 3.12 36.71
C ALA A 485 -14.25 3.08 36.67
N GLY A 486 -13.66 3.54 35.57
CA GLY A 486 -12.23 3.46 35.30
C GLY A 486 -11.84 2.32 34.35
N ASP A 487 -12.76 1.39 34.08
CA ASP A 487 -12.51 0.30 33.12
C ASP A 487 -12.65 0.77 31.66
N TYR A 488 -12.05 -0.03 30.75
CA TYR A 488 -12.04 0.17 29.30
C TYR A 488 -12.75 -1.00 28.62
N VAL A 489 -13.77 -0.75 27.84
CA VAL A 489 -14.37 -1.75 26.95
C VAL A 489 -13.74 -1.59 25.58
N LEU A 490 -13.00 -2.62 25.14
CA LEU A 490 -12.28 -2.63 23.89
C LEU A 490 -12.84 -3.71 22.96
N LEU A 491 -13.33 -3.29 21.79
CA LEU A 491 -13.58 -4.21 20.68
C LEU A 491 -12.32 -4.33 19.85
N SER A 492 -11.58 -5.45 19.94
CA SER A 492 -10.42 -5.76 19.13
C SER A 492 -10.44 -7.26 18.78
N PRO A 493 -10.99 -7.62 17.59
CA PRO A 493 -11.39 -8.99 17.29
C PRO A 493 -10.26 -9.99 17.21
N ALA A 494 -9.03 -9.59 16.86
CA ALA A 494 -7.91 -10.45 16.51
C ALA A 494 -8.18 -11.42 15.32
N CYS A 495 -9.33 -11.30 14.68
CA CYS A 495 -9.86 -12.17 13.63
C CYS A 495 -10.55 -11.35 12.54
N ALA A 496 -10.71 -11.94 11.34
CA ALA A 496 -11.56 -11.36 10.32
C ALA A 496 -13.04 -11.39 10.76
N SER A 497 -13.82 -10.41 10.26
CA SER A 497 -15.22 -10.22 10.69
C SER A 497 -16.24 -10.58 9.58
N TRP A 498 -15.85 -11.39 8.60
CA TRP A 498 -16.67 -11.69 7.41
C TRP A 498 -17.94 -12.47 7.70
N ASP A 499 -17.98 -13.23 8.78
CA ASP A 499 -19.13 -14.09 9.16
C ASP A 499 -20.14 -13.41 10.07
N MET A 500 -19.82 -12.26 10.64
CA MET A 500 -20.64 -11.66 11.69
C MET A 500 -21.32 -10.32 11.33
N LEU A 501 -20.86 -9.64 10.27
CA LEU A 501 -21.31 -8.30 9.93
C LEU A 501 -21.43 -8.11 8.43
N LYS A 502 -22.64 -7.95 7.92
CA LYS A 502 -22.90 -7.66 6.50
C LYS A 502 -22.27 -6.37 5.99
N ASN A 503 -21.87 -5.45 6.89
CA ASN A 503 -21.14 -4.21 6.58
C ASN A 503 -20.25 -3.78 7.76
N ALA A 504 -18.99 -3.51 7.52
CA ALA A 504 -18.00 -3.07 8.50
C ALA A 504 -18.37 -1.74 9.23
N SER A 505 -19.26 -0.95 8.66
CA SER A 505 -19.67 0.37 9.15
C SER A 505 -20.67 0.36 10.33
N TRP A 506 -21.20 -0.80 10.74
CA TRP A 506 -22.25 -0.90 11.78
C TRP A 506 -21.71 -1.08 13.21
N ARG A 507 -20.43 -1.06 13.40
CA ARG A 507 -19.78 -1.74 14.52
C ARG A 507 -19.92 -1.12 15.89
N PHE A 508 -20.31 0.13 16.08
CA PHE A 508 -20.40 0.71 17.43
C PHE A 508 -21.28 1.97 17.60
N ARG A 509 -22.00 2.41 16.57
CA ARG A 509 -22.72 3.72 16.61
C ARG A 509 -24.16 3.68 17.15
N ARG A 510 -24.64 2.54 17.70
CA ARG A 510 -25.98 2.50 18.31
C ARG A 510 -25.98 1.97 19.72
#